data_343f0a744f45e2ce95db7e3f7e4965ec
#
_entry.id   343f0a744f45e2ce95db7e3f7e4965ec
#
_cell.length_a   1.000
_cell.length_b   1.000
_cell.length_c   1.000
_cell.angle_alpha   90.00
_cell.angle_beta   90.00
_cell.angle_gamma   90.00
#
_symmetry.space_group_name_H-M   'P 1'
#
loop_
_entity.id
_entity.type
_entity.pdbx_description
1 polymer ?
#
loop_
_entity_poly.entity_id
_entity_poly.type
_entity_poly.pdbx_seq_one_letter_code
_entity_poly.pdbx_strand_id
1 'polypeptide(L)'
;MQKGDAMDAAERSERIPDIVIITGMSGSGRTQAMHVFEDMGYFCIDNLPPRLIAQLAELVGINTGVGRHLAVTCDLRSQGLFDELLDAVAALEEREMSCDIVFLEASDEVLIRRYSENRRRHPIAKPGETTADAIQRERLQLQGVRDRADMLIDTSRLRTSALRNKLRMAFSELSDQQLMDVHVFSFGFKHGMPVEADIMIDVRFLPNPFYDPEMRTMTGLDKKVSDFVLDHPKTQEFWKAWTQLLDTVMPGYIAEGKPQLSIAIGCTGGQHRSVAIAEATARYLEGAQYHVSISHRDLSRANTKA
;
A
#
# COMPACT_ATOMS: atom_id res chain seq x y z
N MET A 1 11.36 29.69 -33.78
CA MET A 1 11.95 28.38 -34.15
C MET A 1 12.92 28.02 -33.06
N GLN A 2 12.51 27.16 -32.12
CA GLN A 2 13.42 26.24 -31.39
C GLN A 2 12.54 25.20 -30.77
N LYS A 3 12.79 23.97 -31.20
CA LYS A 3 12.19 22.75 -30.66
C LYS A 3 12.64 22.61 -29.19
N GLY A 4 11.71 22.74 -28.26
CA GLY A 4 11.89 22.15 -26.93
C GLY A 4 11.78 20.64 -27.12
N ASP A 5 12.85 19.94 -26.78
CA ASP A 5 12.92 18.48 -26.83
C ASP A 5 11.83 17.91 -25.92
N ALA A 6 10.86 17.25 -26.55
CA ALA A 6 10.01 16.32 -25.84
C ALA A 6 10.92 15.16 -25.38
N MET A 7 11.29 15.15 -24.12
CA MET A 7 11.89 13.98 -23.51
C MET A 7 10.98 12.78 -23.77
N ASP A 8 11.57 11.70 -24.26
CA ASP A 8 10.88 10.48 -24.67
C ASP A 8 10.10 9.90 -23.47
N ALA A 9 8.83 9.53 -23.68
CA ALA A 9 7.96 8.95 -22.66
C ALA A 9 8.55 7.68 -22.00
N ALA A 10 9.56 7.09 -22.61
CA ALA A 10 10.32 5.94 -22.07
C ALA A 10 11.35 6.36 -21.00
N GLU A 11 11.94 7.56 -21.10
CA GLU A 11 12.92 8.05 -20.09
C GLU A 11 12.25 8.61 -18.82
N ARG A 12 10.96 8.97 -18.88
CA ARG A 12 10.17 9.39 -17.71
C ARG A 12 9.78 8.18 -16.80
N SER A 13 9.91 6.96 -17.27
CA SER A 13 9.45 5.73 -16.59
C SER A 13 10.39 5.23 -15.48
N GLU A 14 11.57 5.84 -15.26
CA GLU A 14 12.56 5.32 -14.32
C GLU A 14 12.75 6.19 -13.05
N ARG A 15 12.09 7.34 -12.94
CA ARG A 15 12.27 8.22 -11.78
C ARG A 15 10.92 8.54 -11.11
N ILE A 16 10.84 8.25 -9.80
CA ILE A 16 9.70 8.69 -8.99
C ILE A 16 9.73 10.21 -8.89
N PRO A 17 8.61 10.89 -9.21
CA PRO A 17 8.55 12.34 -9.12
C PRO A 17 8.61 12.82 -7.66
N ASP A 18 9.23 13.98 -7.45
CA ASP A 18 9.29 14.62 -6.14
C ASP A 18 7.90 15.01 -5.64
N ILE A 19 7.03 15.39 -6.59
CA ILE A 19 5.67 15.88 -6.31
C ILE A 19 4.66 15.20 -7.22
N VAL A 20 3.55 14.75 -6.66
CA VAL A 20 2.40 14.23 -7.40
C VAL A 20 1.19 15.10 -7.13
N ILE A 21 0.62 15.67 -8.20
CA ILE A 21 -0.61 16.45 -8.15
C ILE A 21 -1.77 15.58 -8.58
N ILE A 22 -2.66 15.27 -7.65
CA ILE A 22 -3.83 14.42 -7.88
C ILE A 22 -5.05 15.31 -8.13
N THR A 23 -5.64 15.19 -9.32
CA THR A 23 -6.84 15.94 -9.67
C THR A 23 -7.79 15.08 -10.49
N GLY A 24 -8.88 15.66 -11.01
CA GLY A 24 -9.85 14.92 -11.83
C GLY A 24 -11.28 15.14 -11.40
N MET A 25 -12.19 14.42 -12.06
CA MET A 25 -13.63 14.53 -11.88
C MET A 25 -14.06 14.29 -10.44
N SER A 26 -15.01 15.05 -9.96
CA SER A 26 -15.63 14.84 -8.66
C SER A 26 -16.31 13.47 -8.61
N GLY A 27 -15.96 12.65 -7.60
CA GLY A 27 -16.44 11.26 -7.50
C GLY A 27 -15.61 10.23 -8.29
N SER A 28 -14.52 10.63 -8.94
CA SER A 28 -13.62 9.72 -9.69
C SER A 28 -12.71 8.87 -8.79
N GLY A 29 -12.62 9.16 -7.48
CA GLY A 29 -11.80 8.38 -6.53
C GLY A 29 -10.53 9.09 -6.06
N ARG A 30 -10.43 10.41 -6.15
CA ARG A 30 -9.28 11.21 -5.68
C ARG A 30 -8.89 10.92 -4.22
N THR A 31 -9.86 10.80 -3.32
CA THR A 31 -9.63 10.46 -1.91
C THR A 31 -8.99 9.06 -1.76
N GLN A 32 -9.42 8.10 -2.58
CA GLN A 32 -8.82 6.77 -2.57
C GLN A 32 -7.38 6.79 -3.10
N ALA A 33 -7.12 7.58 -4.13
CA ALA A 33 -5.76 7.79 -4.63
C ALA A 33 -4.85 8.42 -3.56
N MET A 34 -5.34 9.44 -2.85
CA MET A 34 -4.59 10.09 -1.76
C MET A 34 -4.21 9.08 -0.67
N HIS A 35 -5.14 8.23 -0.21
CA HIS A 35 -4.82 7.18 0.77
C HIS A 35 -3.73 6.21 0.27
N VAL A 36 -3.68 5.94 -1.05
CA VAL A 36 -2.60 5.11 -1.61
C VAL A 36 -1.24 5.78 -1.48
N PHE A 37 -1.15 7.09 -1.72
CA PHE A 37 0.08 7.85 -1.55
C PHE A 37 0.49 7.97 -0.07
N GLU A 38 -0.47 8.11 0.84
CA GLU A 38 -0.23 8.04 2.30
C GLU A 38 0.37 6.67 2.68
N ASP A 39 -0.22 5.57 2.20
CA ASP A 39 0.27 4.20 2.42
C ASP A 39 1.70 3.99 1.86
N MET A 40 2.08 4.70 0.80
CA MET A 40 3.44 4.69 0.22
C MET A 40 4.42 5.63 0.95
N GLY A 41 3.97 6.34 1.99
CA GLY A 41 4.80 7.22 2.80
C GLY A 41 5.01 8.63 2.24
N TYR A 42 4.24 9.03 1.24
CA TYR A 42 4.22 10.42 0.77
C TYR A 42 3.69 11.36 1.86
N PHE A 43 4.19 12.59 1.88
CA PHE A 43 3.54 13.64 2.66
C PHE A 43 2.32 14.14 1.89
N CYS A 44 1.12 13.91 2.43
CA CYS A 44 -0.13 14.12 1.70
C CYS A 44 -0.89 15.35 2.20
N ILE A 45 -1.35 16.20 1.27
CA ILE A 45 -2.22 17.34 1.59
C ILE A 45 -3.43 17.36 0.67
N ASP A 46 -4.60 17.35 1.28
CA ASP A 46 -5.86 17.41 0.52
C ASP A 46 -6.30 18.86 0.27
N ASN A 47 -6.80 19.09 -0.95
CA ASN A 47 -7.40 20.35 -1.37
C ASN A 47 -6.47 21.58 -1.25
N LEU A 48 -5.21 21.45 -1.66
CA LEU A 48 -4.24 22.54 -1.66
C LEU A 48 -4.47 23.48 -2.86
N PRO A 49 -4.55 24.81 -2.67
CA PRO A 49 -4.52 25.75 -3.77
C PRO A 49 -3.21 25.66 -4.57
N PRO A 50 -3.26 25.62 -5.92
CA PRO A 50 -2.06 25.41 -6.75
C PRO A 50 -0.90 26.34 -6.43
N ARG A 51 -1.16 27.63 -6.21
CA ARG A 51 -0.16 28.66 -5.87
C ARG A 51 0.68 28.38 -4.61
N LEU A 52 0.23 27.47 -3.74
CA LEU A 52 0.92 27.11 -2.51
C LEU A 52 1.82 25.87 -2.67
N ILE A 53 1.74 25.16 -3.80
CA ILE A 53 2.49 23.90 -4.00
C ILE A 53 3.99 24.14 -3.89
N ALA A 54 4.53 25.10 -4.64
CA ALA A 54 5.96 25.39 -4.64
C ALA A 54 6.50 25.82 -3.26
N GLN A 55 5.72 26.63 -2.53
CA GLN A 55 6.08 27.06 -1.17
C GLN A 55 6.08 25.90 -0.19
N LEU A 56 5.09 25.03 -0.31
CA LEU A 56 5.01 23.83 0.51
C LEU A 56 6.17 22.85 0.24
N ALA A 57 6.51 22.65 -1.02
CA ALA A 57 7.65 21.81 -1.42
C ALA A 57 8.97 22.27 -0.78
N GLU A 58 9.20 23.57 -0.72
CA GLU A 58 10.35 24.16 -0.03
C GLU A 58 10.31 23.91 1.49
N LEU A 59 9.13 24.08 2.12
CA LEU A 59 8.96 23.89 3.56
C LEU A 59 9.16 22.44 3.99
N VAL A 60 8.74 21.48 3.15
CA VAL A 60 8.91 20.04 3.42
C VAL A 60 10.35 19.59 3.15
N GLY A 61 11.18 20.43 2.52
CA GLY A 61 12.60 20.16 2.29
C GLY A 61 12.86 19.12 1.20
N ILE A 62 11.98 19.04 0.21
CA ILE A 62 12.09 18.10 -0.93
C ILE A 62 13.46 18.24 -1.62
N ASN A 63 13.94 19.47 -1.81
CA ASN A 63 15.24 19.76 -2.44
C ASN A 63 16.48 19.32 -1.61
N THR A 64 16.32 18.96 -0.35
CA THR A 64 17.48 18.63 0.51
C THR A 64 17.85 17.15 0.50
N GLY A 65 17.12 16.32 -0.25
CA GLY A 65 17.31 14.86 -0.28
C GLY A 65 16.94 14.14 1.02
N VAL A 66 16.46 14.89 2.02
CA VAL A 66 16.00 14.38 3.32
C VAL A 66 14.46 14.34 3.36
N GLY A 67 13.81 15.05 2.38
CA GLY A 67 12.36 15.21 2.30
C GLY A 67 11.65 13.95 1.79
N ARG A 68 10.43 13.76 2.27
CA ARG A 68 9.50 12.78 1.73
C ARG A 68 8.91 13.32 0.44
N HIS A 69 8.58 12.43 -0.51
CA HIS A 69 7.78 12.81 -1.68
C HIS A 69 6.45 13.46 -1.24
N LEU A 70 5.96 14.42 -2.02
CA LEU A 70 4.75 15.17 -1.73
C LEU A 70 3.62 14.72 -2.65
N ALA A 71 2.46 14.40 -2.11
CA ALA A 71 1.23 14.19 -2.89
C ALA A 71 0.18 15.22 -2.48
N VAL A 72 -0.36 15.95 -3.45
CA VAL A 72 -1.37 16.97 -3.17
C VAL A 72 -2.62 16.75 -4.03
N THR A 73 -3.80 16.93 -3.45
CA THR A 73 -4.99 17.08 -4.28
C THR A 73 -5.25 18.56 -4.54
N CYS A 74 -5.58 18.90 -5.78
CA CYS A 74 -6.02 20.22 -6.17
C CYS A 74 -7.44 20.19 -6.69
N ASP A 75 -8.25 21.11 -6.21
CA ASP A 75 -9.59 21.34 -6.73
C ASP A 75 -9.57 22.45 -7.79
N LEU A 76 -9.53 22.05 -9.04
CA LEU A 76 -9.38 22.94 -10.18
C LEU A 76 -10.71 23.38 -10.84
N ARG A 77 -11.83 23.20 -10.12
CA ARG A 77 -13.17 23.52 -10.66
C ARG A 77 -13.48 25.01 -10.70
N SER A 78 -12.74 25.85 -10.00
CA SER A 78 -12.90 27.29 -10.04
C SER A 78 -12.15 27.90 -11.21
N GLN A 79 -12.74 28.94 -11.80
CA GLN A 79 -12.17 29.64 -12.96
C GLN A 79 -10.81 30.26 -12.58
N GLY A 80 -9.79 30.06 -13.41
CA GLY A 80 -8.42 30.55 -13.19
C GLY A 80 -7.49 29.61 -12.43
N LEU A 81 -7.99 28.58 -11.72
CA LEU A 81 -7.12 27.64 -10.98
C LEU A 81 -6.31 26.72 -11.90
N PHE A 82 -6.73 26.55 -13.15
CA PHE A 82 -5.94 25.81 -14.14
C PHE A 82 -4.65 26.59 -14.50
N ASP A 83 -4.76 27.88 -14.77
CA ASP A 83 -3.60 28.74 -15.07
C ASP A 83 -2.65 28.80 -13.85
N GLU A 84 -3.20 28.93 -12.63
CA GLU A 84 -2.42 28.85 -11.38
C GLU A 84 -1.69 27.50 -11.23
N LEU A 85 -2.27 26.39 -11.71
CA LEU A 85 -1.61 25.08 -11.68
C LEU A 85 -0.42 25.06 -12.65
N LEU A 86 -0.58 25.58 -13.87
CA LEU A 86 0.50 25.66 -14.84
C LEU A 86 1.65 26.53 -14.34
N ASP A 87 1.34 27.66 -13.74
CA ASP A 87 2.33 28.54 -13.12
C ASP A 87 3.07 27.83 -11.96
N ALA A 88 2.33 27.06 -11.15
CA ALA A 88 2.92 26.30 -10.06
C ALA A 88 3.86 25.19 -10.58
N VAL A 89 3.46 24.45 -11.61
CA VAL A 89 4.31 23.42 -12.24
C VAL A 89 5.57 24.06 -12.84
N ALA A 90 5.45 25.16 -13.59
CA ALA A 90 6.61 25.87 -14.11
C ALA A 90 7.56 26.36 -13.00
N ALA A 91 7.02 26.86 -11.89
CA ALA A 91 7.82 27.28 -10.74
C ALA A 91 8.54 26.11 -10.03
N LEU A 92 8.01 24.87 -10.10
CA LEU A 92 8.69 23.68 -9.62
C LEU A 92 9.81 23.25 -10.56
N GLU A 93 9.56 23.26 -11.87
CA GLU A 93 10.57 22.96 -12.90
C GLU A 93 11.78 23.91 -12.82
N GLU A 94 11.55 25.23 -12.62
CA GLU A 94 12.61 26.21 -12.37
C GLU A 94 13.48 25.88 -11.14
N ARG A 95 12.93 25.09 -10.19
CA ARG A 95 13.63 24.64 -8.98
C ARG A 95 14.21 23.24 -9.10
N GLU A 96 14.23 22.69 -10.30
CA GLU A 96 14.67 21.30 -10.58
C GLU A 96 13.89 20.23 -9.79
N MET A 97 12.64 20.53 -9.39
CA MET A 97 11.73 19.57 -8.77
C MET A 97 10.88 18.90 -9.83
N SER A 98 10.87 17.57 -9.83
CA SER A 98 10.01 16.79 -10.73
C SER A 98 8.57 16.76 -10.23
N CYS A 99 7.60 16.92 -11.13
CA CYS A 99 6.19 16.97 -10.80
C CYS A 99 5.36 16.22 -11.83
N ASP A 100 4.52 15.28 -11.38
CA ASP A 100 3.57 14.57 -12.23
C ASP A 100 2.13 14.90 -11.86
N ILE A 101 1.29 15.08 -12.88
CA ILE A 101 -0.15 15.30 -12.73
C ILE A 101 -0.88 13.98 -13.00
N VAL A 102 -1.54 13.46 -11.98
CA VAL A 102 -2.43 12.29 -12.05
C VAL A 102 -3.87 12.77 -12.15
N PHE A 103 -4.51 12.50 -13.30
CA PHE A 103 -5.90 12.85 -13.53
C PHE A 103 -6.80 11.63 -13.44
N LEU A 104 -7.75 11.63 -12.49
CA LEU A 104 -8.74 10.56 -12.35
C LEU A 104 -10.06 10.96 -13.01
N GLU A 105 -10.59 10.07 -13.82
CA GLU A 105 -11.90 10.23 -14.43
C GLU A 105 -12.78 8.98 -14.27
N ALA A 106 -14.05 9.12 -14.61
CA ALA A 106 -14.97 8.01 -14.80
C ALA A 106 -16.06 8.41 -15.79
N SER A 107 -16.79 7.43 -16.35
CA SER A 107 -17.92 7.72 -17.22
C SER A 107 -19.04 8.44 -16.45
N ASP A 108 -19.82 9.24 -17.15
CA ASP A 108 -20.90 10.02 -16.55
C ASP A 108 -21.93 9.12 -15.83
N GLU A 109 -22.25 7.97 -16.40
CA GLU A 109 -23.15 6.99 -15.80
C GLU A 109 -22.61 6.49 -14.44
N VAL A 110 -21.31 6.23 -14.35
CA VAL A 110 -20.65 5.78 -13.11
C VAL A 110 -20.63 6.91 -12.07
N LEU A 111 -20.32 8.14 -12.49
CA LEU A 111 -20.32 9.29 -11.59
C LEU A 111 -21.75 9.58 -11.06
N ILE A 112 -22.77 9.59 -11.91
CA ILE A 112 -24.16 9.77 -11.50
C ILE A 112 -24.56 8.70 -10.48
N ARG A 113 -24.23 7.43 -10.73
CA ARG A 113 -24.51 6.33 -9.80
C ARG A 113 -23.81 6.54 -8.45
N ARG A 114 -22.52 6.87 -8.44
CA ARG A 114 -21.75 7.13 -7.21
C ARG A 114 -22.36 8.27 -6.38
N TYR A 115 -22.82 9.34 -7.03
CA TYR A 115 -23.50 10.44 -6.34
C TYR A 115 -24.86 10.01 -5.76
N SER A 116 -25.62 9.20 -6.50
CA SER A 116 -26.91 8.68 -6.04
C SER A 116 -26.76 7.75 -4.82
N GLU A 117 -25.76 6.85 -4.84
CA GLU A 117 -25.48 5.93 -3.74
C GLU A 117 -25.05 6.67 -2.46
N ASN A 118 -24.21 7.71 -2.60
CA ASN A 118 -23.72 8.50 -1.48
C ASN A 118 -24.68 9.58 -0.99
N ARG A 119 -25.83 9.77 -1.67
CA ARG A 119 -26.83 10.81 -1.37
C ARG A 119 -26.20 12.22 -1.24
N ARG A 120 -25.14 12.50 -1.98
CA ARG A 120 -24.46 13.80 -1.98
C ARG A 120 -24.83 14.57 -3.25
N ARG A 121 -24.97 15.88 -3.11
CA ARG A 121 -25.12 16.77 -4.25
C ARG A 121 -23.75 16.97 -4.91
N HIS A 122 -23.74 17.07 -6.26
CA HIS A 122 -22.52 17.36 -6.97
C HIS A 122 -21.96 18.75 -6.55
N PRO A 123 -20.65 18.87 -6.25
CA PRO A 123 -20.08 20.10 -5.63
C PRO A 123 -20.34 21.39 -6.40
N ILE A 124 -20.33 21.33 -7.74
CA ILE A 124 -20.57 22.50 -8.59
C ILE A 124 -22.00 22.62 -9.08
N ALA A 125 -22.93 21.74 -8.66
CA ALA A 125 -24.32 21.80 -9.10
C ALA A 125 -25.00 23.08 -8.62
N LYS A 126 -25.59 23.84 -9.58
CA LYS A 126 -26.39 25.03 -9.31
C LYS A 126 -27.78 24.66 -8.79
N PRO A 127 -28.51 25.58 -8.12
CA PRO A 127 -29.91 25.36 -7.78
C PRO A 127 -30.75 24.98 -9.01
N GLY A 128 -31.47 23.86 -8.95
CA GLY A 128 -32.31 23.37 -10.06
C GLY A 128 -31.58 22.60 -11.15
N GLU A 129 -30.27 22.47 -11.09
CA GLU A 129 -29.45 21.73 -12.05
C GLU A 129 -29.41 20.23 -11.69
N THR A 130 -29.41 19.36 -12.69
CA THR A 130 -29.26 17.92 -12.50
C THR A 130 -27.79 17.55 -12.22
N THR A 131 -27.58 16.39 -11.60
CA THR A 131 -26.20 15.84 -11.41
C THR A 131 -25.51 15.61 -12.75
N ALA A 132 -26.24 15.19 -13.78
CA ALA A 132 -25.69 14.97 -15.12
C ALA A 132 -25.19 16.27 -15.75
N ASP A 133 -25.97 17.36 -15.68
CA ASP A 133 -25.56 18.66 -16.22
C ASP A 133 -24.32 19.20 -15.49
N ALA A 134 -24.26 19.03 -14.17
CA ALA A 134 -23.10 19.44 -13.38
C ALA A 134 -21.84 18.65 -13.75
N ILE A 135 -21.94 17.33 -13.98
CA ILE A 135 -20.83 16.47 -14.42
C ILE A 135 -20.33 16.93 -15.81
N GLN A 136 -21.22 17.16 -16.76
CA GLN A 136 -20.84 17.62 -18.09
C GLN A 136 -20.10 18.98 -18.03
N ARG A 137 -20.59 19.90 -17.21
CA ARG A 137 -19.96 21.19 -17.03
C ARG A 137 -18.56 21.05 -16.37
N GLU A 138 -18.43 20.19 -15.34
CA GLU A 138 -17.13 19.93 -14.71
C GLU A 138 -16.14 19.34 -15.73
N ARG A 139 -16.57 18.39 -16.56
CA ARG A 139 -15.75 17.78 -17.59
C ARG A 139 -15.19 18.82 -18.57
N LEU A 140 -16.03 19.75 -19.03
CA LEU A 140 -15.59 20.84 -19.89
C LEU A 140 -14.58 21.78 -19.20
N GLN A 141 -14.80 22.08 -17.92
CA GLN A 141 -13.88 22.92 -17.14
C GLN A 141 -12.51 22.26 -16.90
N LEU A 142 -12.48 20.95 -16.75
CA LEU A 142 -11.26 20.20 -16.47
C LEU A 142 -10.55 19.69 -17.73
N GLN A 143 -11.07 19.95 -18.94
CA GLN A 143 -10.51 19.43 -20.18
C GLN A 143 -9.03 19.83 -20.34
N GLY A 144 -8.67 21.09 -20.09
CA GLY A 144 -7.30 21.58 -20.22
C GLY A 144 -6.32 20.87 -19.26
N VAL A 145 -6.76 20.56 -18.04
CA VAL A 145 -5.97 19.80 -17.05
C VAL A 145 -5.80 18.34 -17.48
N ARG A 146 -6.90 17.74 -17.97
CA ARG A 146 -6.90 16.37 -18.49
C ARG A 146 -5.89 16.18 -19.61
N ASP A 147 -5.84 17.15 -20.54
CA ASP A 147 -4.94 17.09 -21.70
C ASP A 147 -3.46 17.31 -21.35
N ARG A 148 -3.18 17.82 -20.15
CA ARG A 148 -1.83 18.05 -19.61
C ARG A 148 -1.41 16.99 -18.59
N ALA A 149 -2.30 16.08 -18.23
CA ALA A 149 -2.00 15.05 -17.25
C ALA A 149 -0.92 14.08 -17.75
N ASP A 150 0.08 13.82 -16.91
CA ASP A 150 1.13 12.85 -17.17
C ASP A 150 0.58 11.41 -17.05
N MET A 151 -0.39 11.21 -16.16
CA MET A 151 -1.10 9.95 -15.99
C MET A 151 -2.61 10.13 -15.95
N LEU A 152 -3.31 9.46 -16.89
CA LEU A 152 -4.77 9.43 -16.94
C LEU A 152 -5.30 8.07 -16.44
N ILE A 153 -6.20 8.10 -15.45
CA ILE A 153 -6.79 6.90 -14.89
C ILE A 153 -8.33 6.94 -15.01
N ASP A 154 -8.88 6.11 -15.89
CA ASP A 154 -10.32 5.83 -15.92
C ASP A 154 -10.68 4.81 -14.84
N THR A 155 -11.45 5.26 -13.85
CA THR A 155 -11.90 4.45 -12.71
C THR A 155 -13.30 3.85 -12.91
N SER A 156 -13.90 3.95 -14.10
CA SER A 156 -15.26 3.50 -14.39
C SER A 156 -15.48 2.03 -14.03
N ARG A 157 -14.48 1.19 -14.33
CA ARG A 157 -14.52 -0.26 -14.12
C ARG A 157 -13.46 -0.75 -13.11
N LEU A 158 -12.72 0.16 -12.50
CA LEU A 158 -11.68 -0.21 -11.54
C LEU A 158 -12.28 -0.46 -10.15
N ARG A 159 -11.89 -1.58 -9.55
CA ARG A 159 -12.03 -1.78 -8.10
C ARG A 159 -10.98 -0.92 -7.37
N THR A 160 -11.23 -0.60 -6.12
CA THR A 160 -10.29 0.18 -5.29
C THR A 160 -8.90 -0.46 -5.23
N SER A 161 -8.83 -1.80 -5.15
CA SER A 161 -7.57 -2.55 -5.18
C SER A 161 -6.80 -2.38 -6.50
N ALA A 162 -7.49 -2.38 -7.64
CA ALA A 162 -6.86 -2.19 -8.95
C ALA A 162 -6.33 -0.76 -9.12
N LEU A 163 -7.04 0.25 -8.60
CA LEU A 163 -6.55 1.63 -8.56
C LEU A 163 -5.27 1.73 -7.71
N ARG A 164 -5.30 1.11 -6.51
CA ARG A 164 -4.14 1.05 -5.60
C ARG A 164 -2.94 0.44 -6.29
N ASN A 165 -3.08 -0.73 -6.89
CA ASN A 165 -1.98 -1.42 -7.57
C ASN A 165 -1.42 -0.58 -8.73
N LYS A 166 -2.30 0.07 -9.53
CA LYS A 166 -1.88 0.91 -10.64
C LYS A 166 -1.04 2.11 -10.19
N LEU A 167 -1.43 2.76 -9.09
CA LEU A 167 -0.68 3.88 -8.52
C LEU A 167 0.65 3.41 -7.90
N ARG A 168 0.64 2.29 -7.16
CA ARG A 168 1.86 1.72 -6.59
C ARG A 168 2.90 1.36 -7.64
N MET A 169 2.49 0.69 -8.70
CA MET A 169 3.40 0.35 -9.82
C MET A 169 4.00 1.59 -10.50
N ALA A 170 3.25 2.70 -10.54
CA ALA A 170 3.72 3.93 -11.21
C ALA A 170 4.59 4.82 -10.30
N PHE A 171 4.40 4.78 -8.98
CA PHE A 171 4.96 5.77 -8.05
C PHE A 171 5.70 5.15 -6.86
N SER A 172 6.09 3.88 -6.92
CA SER A 172 6.89 3.23 -5.89
C SER A 172 8.13 2.56 -6.50
N GLU A 173 9.29 2.75 -5.86
CA GLU A 173 10.51 2.00 -6.17
C GLU A 173 10.48 0.57 -5.63
N LEU A 174 9.56 0.29 -4.71
CA LEU A 174 9.44 -1.02 -4.08
C LEU A 174 8.78 -2.02 -5.05
N SER A 175 9.29 -3.24 -5.07
CA SER A 175 8.62 -4.34 -5.76
C SER A 175 7.25 -4.60 -5.13
N ASP A 176 6.32 -5.21 -5.87
CA ASP A 176 4.99 -5.57 -5.36
C ASP A 176 5.06 -6.38 -4.04
N GLN A 177 6.09 -7.18 -3.87
CA GLN A 177 6.35 -7.97 -2.65
C GLN A 177 6.76 -7.09 -1.47
N GLN A 178 7.55 -6.04 -1.71
CA GLN A 178 8.00 -5.09 -0.67
C GLN A 178 6.90 -4.10 -0.25
N LEU A 179 5.83 -3.98 -1.04
CA LEU A 179 4.68 -3.13 -0.73
C LEU A 179 3.69 -3.77 0.25
N MET A 180 3.87 -5.04 0.59
CA MET A 180 3.05 -5.75 1.58
C MET A 180 3.90 -6.13 2.78
N ASP A 181 3.63 -5.51 3.92
CA ASP A 181 4.24 -5.90 5.20
C ASP A 181 3.70 -7.24 5.66
N VAL A 182 4.58 -8.20 5.92
CA VAL A 182 4.18 -9.50 6.45
C VAL A 182 4.60 -9.60 7.90
N HIS A 183 3.63 -9.75 8.80
CA HIS A 183 3.87 -10.00 10.21
C HIS A 183 3.70 -11.48 10.51
N VAL A 184 4.79 -12.19 10.74
CA VAL A 184 4.77 -13.59 11.18
C VAL A 184 4.87 -13.63 12.70
N PHE A 185 3.98 -14.35 13.37
CA PHE A 185 4.09 -14.46 14.81
C PHE A 185 3.70 -15.84 15.36
N SER A 186 4.37 -16.23 16.45
CA SER A 186 4.06 -17.47 17.15
C SER A 186 3.15 -17.23 18.35
N PHE A 187 2.27 -18.20 18.63
CA PHE A 187 1.39 -18.15 19.79
C PHE A 187 1.14 -19.54 20.40
N GLY A 188 0.61 -19.55 21.63
CA GLY A 188 0.15 -20.76 22.33
C GLY A 188 -1.37 -20.81 22.43
N PHE A 189 -2.00 -21.88 21.94
CA PHE A 189 -3.45 -22.06 22.03
C PHE A 189 -3.99 -21.98 23.46
N LYS A 190 -3.18 -22.41 24.47
CA LYS A 190 -3.56 -22.29 25.89
C LYS A 190 -3.76 -20.83 26.35
N HIS A 191 -3.27 -19.86 25.61
CA HIS A 191 -3.38 -18.43 25.90
C HIS A 191 -4.41 -17.68 25.01
N GLY A 192 -5.21 -18.43 24.27
CA GLY A 192 -6.22 -17.93 23.36
C GLY A 192 -5.70 -17.73 21.93
N MET A 193 -6.60 -17.82 20.96
CA MET A 193 -6.30 -17.57 19.55
C MET A 193 -6.15 -16.07 19.29
N PRO A 194 -5.21 -15.65 18.43
CA PRO A 194 -5.12 -14.26 17.99
C PRO A 194 -6.32 -13.90 17.10
N VAL A 195 -6.84 -12.68 17.25
CA VAL A 195 -7.97 -12.17 16.47
C VAL A 195 -7.50 -11.51 15.17
N GLU A 196 -6.27 -11.01 15.18
CA GLU A 196 -5.64 -10.23 14.12
C GLU A 196 -5.04 -11.08 12.98
N ALA A 197 -5.07 -12.41 13.09
CA ALA A 197 -4.44 -13.29 12.11
C ALA A 197 -5.28 -13.45 10.84
N ASP A 198 -4.67 -13.21 9.68
CA ASP A 198 -5.27 -13.49 8.36
C ASP A 198 -5.09 -14.97 7.98
N ILE A 199 -3.90 -15.52 8.30
CA ILE A 199 -3.59 -16.93 8.13
C ILE A 199 -3.21 -17.48 9.49
N MET A 200 -3.84 -18.59 9.89
CA MET A 200 -3.51 -19.28 11.13
C MET A 200 -3.25 -20.75 10.87
N ILE A 201 -2.12 -21.27 11.37
CA ILE A 201 -1.77 -22.66 11.25
C ILE A 201 -1.50 -23.30 12.62
N ASP A 202 -2.11 -24.46 12.87
CA ASP A 202 -1.88 -25.27 14.05
C ASP A 202 -0.78 -26.29 13.79
N VAL A 203 0.36 -26.16 14.49
CA VAL A 203 1.51 -27.07 14.35
C VAL A 203 1.65 -28.04 15.54
N ARG A 204 0.57 -28.32 16.32
CA ARG A 204 0.60 -29.24 17.44
C ARG A 204 0.83 -30.70 17.06
N PHE A 205 0.55 -31.05 15.81
CA PHE A 205 0.79 -32.38 15.26
C PHE A 205 2.27 -32.70 14.98
N LEU A 206 3.14 -31.69 14.97
CA LEU A 206 4.57 -31.84 14.80
C LEU A 206 5.24 -32.40 16.07
N PRO A 207 6.46 -32.96 15.97
CA PRO A 207 7.20 -33.51 17.10
C PRO A 207 7.32 -32.51 18.24
N ASN A 208 7.14 -32.95 19.46
CA ASN A 208 7.06 -32.09 20.63
C ASN A 208 8.32 -32.14 21.47
N PRO A 209 9.20 -31.12 21.43
CA PRO A 209 10.43 -31.09 22.24
C PRO A 209 10.20 -31.11 23.74
N PHE A 210 9.01 -30.80 24.22
CA PHE A 210 8.67 -30.80 25.65
C PHE A 210 8.85 -32.15 26.36
N TYR A 211 8.77 -33.26 25.63
CA TYR A 211 8.98 -34.59 26.19
C TYR A 211 10.45 -34.93 26.41
N ASP A 212 11.38 -34.18 25.82
CA ASP A 212 12.80 -34.32 26.09
C ASP A 212 13.18 -33.42 27.29
N PRO A 213 13.76 -33.97 28.36
CA PRO A 213 14.12 -33.23 29.58
C PRO A 213 15.08 -32.05 29.31
N GLU A 214 16.00 -32.20 28.35
CA GLU A 214 16.97 -31.18 28.03
C GLU A 214 16.35 -30.00 27.22
N MET A 215 15.38 -30.30 26.37
CA MET A 215 14.74 -29.32 25.53
C MET A 215 13.51 -28.62 26.15
N ARG A 216 13.00 -29.19 27.25
CA ARG A 216 11.75 -28.72 27.90
C ARG A 216 11.82 -27.26 28.36
N THR A 217 12.97 -26.80 28.81
CA THR A 217 13.19 -25.44 29.31
C THR A 217 13.72 -24.48 28.25
N MET A 218 14.08 -25.00 27.10
CA MET A 218 14.54 -24.24 25.94
C MET A 218 13.33 -23.71 25.16
N THR A 219 13.60 -22.95 24.09
CA THR A 219 12.59 -22.40 23.19
C THR A 219 12.89 -22.76 21.74
N GLY A 220 11.97 -22.47 20.82
CA GLY A 220 12.21 -22.66 19.39
C GLY A 220 13.29 -21.73 18.80
N LEU A 221 13.78 -20.73 19.54
CA LEU A 221 14.93 -19.91 19.17
C LEU A 221 16.26 -20.64 19.44
N ASP A 222 16.27 -21.61 20.35
CA ASP A 222 17.45 -22.39 20.63
C ASP A 222 17.71 -23.41 19.51
N LYS A 223 18.92 -23.39 18.97
CA LYS A 223 19.31 -24.23 17.81
C LYS A 223 18.95 -25.70 18.00
N LYS A 224 19.17 -26.28 19.17
CA LYS A 224 18.86 -27.67 19.48
C LYS A 224 17.36 -28.00 19.29
N VAL A 225 16.50 -27.09 19.75
CA VAL A 225 15.04 -27.23 19.63
C VAL A 225 14.59 -27.00 18.20
N SER A 226 15.14 -25.96 17.55
CA SER A 226 14.84 -25.66 16.15
C SER A 226 15.22 -26.82 15.22
N ASP A 227 16.44 -27.34 15.35
CA ASP A 227 16.91 -28.49 14.56
C ASP A 227 16.02 -29.74 14.84
N PHE A 228 15.70 -30.06 16.11
CA PHE A 228 14.81 -31.16 16.45
C PHE A 228 13.45 -31.05 15.77
N VAL A 229 12.88 -29.84 15.73
CA VAL A 229 11.56 -29.62 15.10
C VAL A 229 11.67 -29.62 13.58
N LEU A 230 12.62 -28.92 13.01
CA LEU A 230 12.70 -28.68 11.57
C LEU A 230 13.24 -29.88 10.79
N ASP A 231 14.20 -30.64 11.36
CA ASP A 231 14.83 -31.78 10.67
C ASP A 231 13.99 -33.04 10.70
N HIS A 232 12.92 -33.07 11.50
CA HIS A 232 12.07 -34.24 11.60
C HIS A 232 11.29 -34.51 10.29
N PRO A 233 11.21 -35.74 9.79
CA PRO A 233 10.57 -36.08 8.51
C PRO A 233 9.13 -35.55 8.37
N LYS A 234 8.31 -35.64 9.40
CA LYS A 234 6.95 -35.06 9.38
C LYS A 234 6.94 -33.54 9.22
N THR A 235 7.93 -32.87 9.79
CA THR A 235 8.04 -31.41 9.64
C THR A 235 8.51 -31.04 8.24
N GLN A 236 9.41 -31.80 7.65
CA GLN A 236 9.86 -31.59 6.28
C GLN A 236 8.72 -31.80 5.26
N GLU A 237 7.88 -32.81 5.47
CA GLU A 237 6.66 -32.99 4.64
C GLU A 237 5.68 -31.83 4.78
N PHE A 238 5.39 -31.43 6.02
CA PHE A 238 4.57 -30.25 6.30
C PHE A 238 5.17 -28.99 5.69
N TRP A 239 6.47 -28.76 5.85
CA TRP A 239 7.16 -27.58 5.38
C TRP A 239 7.03 -27.40 3.87
N LYS A 240 7.19 -28.47 3.10
CA LYS A 240 6.99 -28.47 1.65
C LYS A 240 5.57 -28.04 1.27
N ALA A 241 4.56 -28.55 1.95
CA ALA A 241 3.17 -28.17 1.68
C ALA A 241 2.88 -26.73 2.12
N TRP A 242 3.47 -26.29 3.25
CA TRP A 242 3.30 -24.96 3.79
C TRP A 242 3.91 -23.89 2.87
N THR A 243 5.14 -24.06 2.41
CA THR A 243 5.77 -23.13 1.47
C THR A 243 5.04 -23.08 0.14
N GLN A 244 4.60 -24.21 -0.39
CA GLN A 244 3.78 -24.25 -1.59
C GLN A 244 2.45 -23.50 -1.43
N LEU A 245 1.80 -23.60 -0.27
CA LEU A 245 0.60 -22.83 0.02
C LEU A 245 0.91 -21.32 0.03
N LEU A 246 1.98 -20.91 0.71
CA LEU A 246 2.40 -19.51 0.74
C LEU A 246 2.67 -18.99 -0.66
N ASP A 247 3.44 -19.71 -1.48
CA ASP A 247 3.72 -19.32 -2.88
C ASP A 247 2.45 -19.13 -3.72
N THR A 248 1.41 -19.89 -3.39
CA THR A 248 0.11 -19.82 -4.08
C THR A 248 -0.73 -18.64 -3.63
N VAL A 249 -0.79 -18.36 -2.31
CA VAL A 249 -1.73 -17.36 -1.77
C VAL A 249 -1.15 -15.95 -1.70
N MET A 250 0.17 -15.81 -1.50
CA MET A 250 0.83 -14.50 -1.34
C MET A 250 0.60 -13.57 -2.54
N PRO A 251 0.76 -14.03 -3.81
CA PRO A 251 0.43 -13.18 -4.97
C PRO A 251 -1.04 -12.74 -5.00
N GLY A 252 -1.96 -13.56 -4.48
CA GLY A 252 -3.37 -13.22 -4.37
C GLY A 252 -3.63 -12.06 -3.41
N TYR A 253 -2.99 -12.04 -2.25
CA TYR A 253 -3.09 -10.93 -1.29
C TYR A 253 -2.51 -9.63 -1.85
N ILE A 254 -1.37 -9.72 -2.55
CA ILE A 254 -0.79 -8.55 -3.25
C ILE A 254 -1.77 -8.02 -4.31
N ALA A 255 -2.31 -8.90 -5.16
CA ALA A 255 -3.24 -8.51 -6.22
C ALA A 255 -4.52 -7.88 -5.68
N GLU A 256 -4.95 -8.27 -4.47
CA GLU A 256 -6.07 -7.64 -3.75
C GLU A 256 -5.69 -6.28 -3.14
N GLY A 257 -4.40 -5.95 -3.11
CA GLY A 257 -3.89 -4.69 -2.58
C GLY A 257 -3.84 -4.64 -1.05
N LYS A 258 -3.66 -5.78 -0.37
CA LYS A 258 -3.56 -5.86 1.08
C LYS A 258 -2.23 -5.23 1.53
N PRO A 259 -2.25 -4.18 2.38
CA PRO A 259 -1.01 -3.51 2.79
C PRO A 259 -0.24 -4.29 3.85
N GLN A 260 -0.92 -5.09 4.65
CA GLN A 260 -0.35 -5.89 5.73
C GLN A 260 -1.01 -7.27 5.79
N LEU A 261 -0.19 -8.31 5.96
CA LEU A 261 -0.64 -9.69 6.12
C LEU A 261 -0.10 -10.27 7.44
N SER A 262 -0.98 -10.79 8.29
CA SER A 262 -0.62 -11.39 9.58
C SER A 262 -0.71 -12.90 9.53
N ILE A 263 0.42 -13.60 9.74
CA ILE A 263 0.52 -15.06 9.73
C ILE A 263 0.79 -15.56 11.15
N ALA A 264 -0.17 -16.25 11.74
CA ALA A 264 -0.09 -16.80 13.10
C ALA A 264 0.24 -18.28 13.10
N ILE A 265 1.27 -18.68 13.84
CA ILE A 265 1.68 -20.09 13.98
C ILE A 265 1.48 -20.53 15.42
N GLY A 266 0.61 -21.52 15.64
CA GLY A 266 0.16 -21.93 16.96
C GLY A 266 0.64 -23.31 17.39
N CYS A 267 1.20 -23.41 18.60
CA CYS A 267 1.37 -24.70 19.29
C CYS A 267 0.70 -24.66 20.67
N THR A 268 0.87 -25.69 21.51
CA THR A 268 0.20 -25.74 22.82
C THR A 268 0.58 -24.56 23.70
N GLY A 269 1.88 -24.34 23.90
CA GLY A 269 2.42 -23.33 24.83
C GLY A 269 2.97 -22.08 24.17
N GLY A 270 3.16 -22.05 22.85
CA GLY A 270 3.75 -20.92 22.15
C GLY A 270 5.26 -20.79 22.29
N GLN A 271 6.00 -21.85 22.67
CA GLN A 271 7.41 -21.74 23.04
C GLN A 271 8.38 -22.52 22.14
N HIS A 272 8.00 -23.68 21.64
CA HIS A 272 8.90 -24.57 20.90
C HIS A 272 8.55 -24.64 19.42
N ARG A 273 7.58 -25.51 19.05
CA ARG A 273 7.21 -25.78 17.65
C ARG A 273 6.78 -24.55 16.88
N SER A 274 5.87 -23.75 17.47
CA SER A 274 5.37 -22.54 16.83
C SER A 274 6.46 -21.50 16.61
N VAL A 275 7.38 -21.36 17.56
CA VAL A 275 8.53 -20.44 17.44
C VAL A 275 9.46 -20.89 16.32
N ALA A 276 9.88 -22.18 16.32
CA ALA A 276 10.77 -22.70 15.27
C ALA A 276 10.17 -22.57 13.85
N ILE A 277 8.86 -22.88 13.71
CA ILE A 277 8.18 -22.75 12.41
C ILE A 277 7.96 -21.29 12.02
N ALA A 278 7.66 -20.38 12.97
CA ALA A 278 7.52 -18.97 12.70
C ALA A 278 8.83 -18.36 12.19
N GLU A 279 9.94 -18.66 12.84
CA GLU A 279 11.29 -18.27 12.41
C GLU A 279 11.63 -18.77 11.00
N ALA A 280 11.33 -20.04 10.73
CA ALA A 280 11.56 -20.63 9.41
C ALA A 280 10.67 -19.95 8.34
N THR A 281 9.39 -19.67 8.68
CA THR A 281 8.46 -19.00 7.76
C THR A 281 8.91 -17.56 7.45
N ALA A 282 9.35 -16.81 8.47
CA ALA A 282 9.87 -15.47 8.28
C ALA A 282 11.07 -15.46 7.31
N ARG A 283 12.08 -16.32 7.58
CA ARG A 283 13.25 -16.43 6.69
C ARG A 283 12.90 -16.87 5.26
N TYR A 284 11.89 -17.72 5.10
CA TYR A 284 11.43 -18.13 3.78
C TYR A 284 10.85 -16.96 2.99
N LEU A 285 9.99 -16.16 3.62
CA LEU A 285 9.36 -15.01 3.00
C LEU A 285 10.36 -13.85 2.76
N GLU A 286 11.31 -13.64 3.67
CA GLU A 286 12.45 -12.71 3.44
C GLU A 286 13.27 -13.12 2.22
N GLY A 287 13.55 -14.42 2.06
CA GLY A 287 14.21 -14.97 0.88
C GLY A 287 13.43 -14.76 -0.42
N ALA A 288 12.11 -14.66 -0.33
CA ALA A 288 11.20 -14.31 -1.43
C ALA A 288 10.99 -12.78 -1.57
N GLN A 289 11.83 -11.96 -0.92
CA GLN A 289 11.84 -10.50 -0.99
C GLN A 289 10.63 -9.79 -0.39
N TYR A 290 9.87 -10.45 0.49
CA TYR A 290 8.84 -9.78 1.29
C TYR A 290 9.47 -8.97 2.42
N HIS A 291 8.84 -7.86 2.79
CA HIS A 291 9.18 -7.14 4.01
C HIS A 291 8.52 -7.85 5.20
N VAL A 292 9.36 -8.52 6.04
CA VAL A 292 8.87 -9.40 7.09
C VAL A 292 9.23 -8.86 8.47
N SER A 293 8.27 -8.88 9.37
CA SER A 293 8.48 -8.69 10.81
C SER A 293 8.10 -9.96 11.56
N ILE A 294 8.85 -10.30 12.62
CA ILE A 294 8.58 -11.48 13.41
C ILE A 294 8.41 -11.14 14.89
N SER A 295 7.46 -11.83 15.56
CA SER A 295 7.28 -11.73 17.00
C SER A 295 6.79 -13.04 17.61
N HIS A 296 6.96 -13.18 18.95
CA HIS A 296 6.57 -14.36 19.69
C HIS A 296 5.70 -13.96 20.89
N ARG A 297 4.39 -14.00 20.71
CA ARG A 297 3.40 -13.49 21.66
C ARG A 297 3.53 -14.07 23.07
N ASP A 298 3.81 -15.38 23.17
CA ASP A 298 3.74 -16.11 24.44
C ASP A 298 5.09 -16.62 24.94
N LEU A 299 6.20 -16.22 24.30
CA LEU A 299 7.54 -16.67 24.67
C LEU A 299 7.93 -16.25 26.11
N SER A 300 7.59 -15.02 26.50
CA SER A 300 7.90 -14.47 27.82
C SER A 300 6.96 -14.92 28.95
N ARG A 301 5.78 -15.47 28.61
CA ARG A 301 4.76 -15.83 29.61
C ARG A 301 5.06 -17.09 30.39
N ALA A 302 6.02 -17.90 29.97
CA ALA A 302 6.37 -19.17 30.65
C ALA A 302 7.28 -18.95 31.87
N ASN A 303 8.02 -17.86 31.93
CA ASN A 303 8.92 -17.56 33.05
C ASN A 303 8.19 -16.97 34.27
N THR A 304 6.85 -16.83 34.25
CA THR A 304 6.07 -16.23 35.34
C THR A 304 5.38 -17.27 36.23
N LYS A 305 5.67 -18.58 36.05
CA LYS A 305 5.22 -19.67 36.95
C LYS A 305 6.40 -20.57 37.31
N ALA A 306 7.24 -20.11 38.17
CA ALA A 306 8.08 -20.90 39.03
C ALA A 306 7.72 -20.56 40.49
#